data_6792d5b0630caff7b3a45976985cada5
#
_entry.id   6792d5b0630caff7b3a45976985cada5
#
_cell.length_a   1.000
_cell.length_b   1.000
_cell.length_c   1.000
_cell.angle_alpha   90.00
_cell.angle_beta   90.00
_cell.angle_gamma   90.00
#
_symmetry.space_group_name_H-M   'P 1'
#
loop_
_entity.id
_entity.type
_entity.pdbx_description
1 polymer ?
#
loop_
_entity_poly.entity_id
_entity_poly.type
_entity_poly.pdbx_seq_one_letter_code
_entity_poly.pdbx_strand_id
1 'polypeptide(L)'
;MSKYKVIHTFALTNTRLMRKLERYSAKGWHFKKFLGFFILLEKGEKANYKYELVYYKKFDAERQEFYRFNGWEVVRNSFFWQILRGEPTATTLYTDNLSEEYMWLYRIRFNAKIMLGCLLIALITRLINNFLMPSEVIDFISGMSFGFALGLGGVNLAFFIKYLFLKRRKD
;
A
#
# COMPACT_ATOMS: atom_id res chain seq x y z
N MET A 1 -32.57 5.11 -6.74
CA MET A 1 -31.19 5.19 -7.32
C MET A 1 -30.20 4.71 -6.28
N SER A 2 -29.21 3.89 -6.66
CA SER A 2 -28.22 3.35 -5.70
C SER A 2 -27.38 4.49 -5.11
N LYS A 3 -27.24 4.50 -3.76
CA LYS A 3 -26.41 5.46 -3.01
C LYS A 3 -24.92 5.10 -3.09
N TYR A 4 -24.59 3.85 -3.39
CA TYR A 4 -23.22 3.34 -3.39
C TYR A 4 -22.90 2.61 -4.69
N LYS A 5 -21.64 2.62 -5.06
CA LYS A 5 -21.07 1.89 -6.19
C LYS A 5 -19.76 1.24 -5.77
N VAL A 6 -19.57 -0.01 -6.18
CA VAL A 6 -18.33 -0.75 -5.92
C VAL A 6 -17.53 -0.85 -7.21
N ILE A 7 -16.23 -0.59 -7.13
CA ILE A 7 -15.28 -0.75 -8.23
C ILE A 7 -14.10 -1.61 -7.77
N HIS A 8 -13.56 -2.43 -8.66
CA HIS A 8 -12.37 -3.23 -8.37
C HIS A 8 -11.08 -2.41 -8.57
N THR A 9 -10.06 -2.73 -7.77
CA THR A 9 -8.73 -2.11 -7.85
C THR A 9 -7.66 -3.06 -8.38
N PHE A 10 -8.04 -4.29 -8.71
CA PHE A 10 -7.12 -5.33 -9.13
C PHE A 10 -6.28 -4.88 -10.34
N ALA A 11 -4.97 -5.12 -10.28
CA ALA A 11 -3.99 -4.77 -11.32
C ALA A 11 -3.88 -3.27 -11.68
N LEU A 12 -4.44 -2.36 -10.87
CA LEU A 12 -4.25 -0.93 -11.09
C LEU A 12 -2.98 -0.43 -10.41
N THR A 13 -2.15 0.30 -11.16
CA THR A 13 -1.09 1.11 -10.55
C THR A 13 -1.71 2.28 -9.78
N ASN A 14 -0.98 2.84 -8.81
CA ASN A 14 -1.46 3.99 -8.02
C ASN A 14 -1.95 5.14 -8.90
N THR A 15 -1.18 5.49 -9.92
CA THR A 15 -1.55 6.57 -10.86
C THR A 15 -2.84 6.24 -11.64
N ARG A 16 -3.01 4.99 -12.09
CA ARG A 16 -4.24 4.57 -12.79
C ARG A 16 -5.44 4.59 -11.86
N LEU A 17 -5.23 4.22 -10.59
CA LEU A 17 -6.28 4.25 -9.58
C LEU A 17 -6.73 5.69 -9.30
N MET A 18 -5.79 6.62 -9.08
CA MET A 18 -6.13 8.03 -8.86
C MET A 18 -6.89 8.63 -10.03
N ARG A 19 -6.41 8.46 -11.27
CA ARG A 19 -7.14 8.87 -12.49
C ARG A 19 -8.53 8.24 -12.62
N LYS A 20 -8.70 7.00 -12.14
CA LYS A 20 -10.01 6.33 -12.13
C LYS A 20 -10.95 7.01 -11.14
N LEU A 21 -10.47 7.36 -9.94
CA LEU A 21 -11.25 8.11 -8.94
C LEU A 21 -11.66 9.49 -9.46
N GLU A 22 -10.77 10.22 -10.13
CA GLU A 22 -11.06 11.50 -10.77
C GLU A 22 -12.21 11.39 -11.79
N ARG A 23 -12.15 10.38 -12.68
CA ARG A 23 -13.21 10.13 -13.67
C ARG A 23 -14.55 9.78 -13.02
N TYR A 24 -14.53 9.08 -11.89
CA TYR A 24 -15.76 8.77 -11.16
C TYR A 24 -16.29 10.00 -10.44
N SER A 25 -15.43 10.84 -9.88
CA SER A 25 -15.80 12.09 -9.23
C SER A 25 -16.49 13.04 -10.20
N ALA A 26 -15.99 13.18 -11.43
CA ALA A 26 -16.65 13.94 -12.51
C ALA A 26 -18.06 13.43 -12.85
N LYS A 27 -18.37 12.17 -12.50
CA LYS A 27 -19.71 11.57 -12.66
C LYS A 27 -20.56 11.62 -11.38
N GLY A 28 -20.07 12.27 -10.32
CA GLY A 28 -20.72 12.35 -9.01
C GLY A 28 -20.54 11.09 -8.15
N TRP A 29 -19.45 10.35 -8.32
CA TRP A 29 -19.11 9.21 -7.48
C TRP A 29 -17.79 9.46 -6.77
N HIS A 30 -17.83 9.63 -5.45
CA HIS A 30 -16.67 9.99 -4.64
C HIS A 30 -16.15 8.80 -3.85
N PHE A 31 -14.85 8.78 -3.62
CA PHE A 31 -14.22 7.77 -2.80
C PHE A 31 -14.79 7.80 -1.37
N LYS A 32 -15.18 6.64 -0.85
CA LYS A 32 -15.64 6.48 0.54
C LYS A 32 -14.70 5.63 1.37
N LYS A 33 -14.44 4.40 0.92
CA LYS A 33 -13.52 3.48 1.64
C LYS A 33 -13.03 2.33 0.76
N PHE A 34 -11.94 1.70 1.19
CA PHE A 34 -11.51 0.41 0.66
C PHE A 34 -12.28 -0.75 1.30
N LEU A 35 -12.53 -1.78 0.51
CA LEU A 35 -13.10 -3.07 0.90
C LEU A 35 -12.20 -4.17 0.29
N GLY A 36 -11.03 -4.39 0.88
CA GLY A 36 -10.02 -5.28 0.31
C GLY A 36 -9.57 -4.83 -1.08
N PHE A 37 -9.83 -5.64 -2.10
CA PHE A 37 -9.52 -5.33 -3.51
C PHE A 37 -10.57 -4.46 -4.21
N PHE A 38 -11.55 -3.95 -3.49
CA PHE A 38 -12.60 -3.11 -4.01
C PHE A 38 -12.57 -1.73 -3.36
N ILE A 39 -13.14 -0.76 -4.05
CA ILE A 39 -13.43 0.58 -3.52
C ILE A 39 -14.92 0.79 -3.51
N LEU A 40 -15.43 1.25 -2.38
CA LEU A 40 -16.78 1.77 -2.25
C LEU A 40 -16.77 3.25 -2.59
N LEU A 41 -17.59 3.62 -3.55
CA LEU A 41 -17.88 5.00 -3.90
C LEU A 41 -19.27 5.39 -3.39
N GLU A 42 -19.42 6.63 -2.98
CA GLU A 42 -20.68 7.24 -2.57
C GLU A 42 -21.12 8.26 -3.60
N LYS A 43 -22.45 8.32 -3.85
CA LYS A 43 -23.02 9.28 -4.76
C LYS A 43 -23.07 10.66 -4.13
N GLY A 44 -22.61 11.66 -4.83
CA GLY A 44 -22.62 13.07 -4.48
C GLY A 44 -22.80 13.95 -5.71
N GLU A 45 -22.51 15.21 -5.60
CA GLU A 45 -22.51 16.16 -6.71
C GLU A 45 -21.37 15.87 -7.68
N LYS A 46 -21.56 16.21 -8.95
CA LYS A 46 -20.50 16.09 -9.95
C LYS A 46 -19.41 17.14 -9.64
N ALA A 47 -18.18 16.66 -9.47
CA ALA A 47 -17.05 17.53 -9.17
C ALA A 47 -15.78 17.01 -9.84
N ASN A 48 -14.97 17.90 -10.39
CA ASN A 48 -13.72 17.57 -11.03
C ASN A 48 -12.57 17.53 -10.00
N TYR A 49 -12.75 16.72 -8.94
CA TYR A 49 -11.70 16.55 -7.95
C TYR A 49 -10.47 15.86 -8.52
N LYS A 50 -9.31 16.31 -8.07
CA LYS A 50 -8.04 15.59 -8.23
C LYS A 50 -7.87 14.60 -7.09
N TYR A 51 -7.22 13.48 -7.34
CA TYR A 51 -6.86 12.51 -6.31
C TYR A 51 -5.38 12.23 -6.35
N GLU A 52 -4.77 12.15 -5.18
CA GLU A 52 -3.35 11.84 -5.05
C GLU A 52 -3.10 10.85 -3.92
N LEU A 53 -2.14 9.93 -4.12
CA LEU A 53 -1.70 8.97 -3.13
C LEU A 53 -0.34 9.41 -2.62
N VAL A 54 -0.27 9.76 -1.36
CA VAL A 54 0.97 10.21 -0.69
C VAL A 54 1.43 9.16 0.29
N TYR A 55 2.74 8.91 0.31
CA TYR A 55 3.36 8.04 1.30
C TYR A 55 4.05 8.88 2.37
N TYR A 56 3.99 8.42 3.63
CA TYR A 56 4.60 9.14 4.74
C TYR A 56 5.16 8.16 5.80
N LYS A 57 6.18 8.62 6.51
CA LYS A 57 6.86 7.81 7.53
C LYS A 57 6.13 7.84 8.88
N LYS A 58 5.50 8.96 9.21
CA LYS A 58 4.81 9.20 10.48
C LYS A 58 3.66 10.17 10.24
N PHE A 59 2.54 9.91 10.92
CA PHE A 59 1.44 10.85 10.97
C PHE A 59 1.91 12.16 11.61
N ASP A 60 1.69 13.27 10.92
CA ASP A 60 2.13 14.59 11.33
C ASP A 60 0.98 15.58 11.12
N ALA A 61 0.60 16.29 12.21
CA ALA A 61 -0.46 17.29 12.17
C ALA A 61 -0.07 18.50 11.28
N GLU A 62 1.20 18.92 11.32
CA GLU A 62 1.73 20.00 10.50
C GLU A 62 1.56 19.71 9.00
N ARG A 63 1.80 18.45 8.61
CA ARG A 63 1.60 18.02 7.22
C ARG A 63 0.13 18.06 6.79
N GLN A 64 -0.81 17.79 7.70
CA GLN A 64 -2.24 17.91 7.38
C GLN A 64 -2.64 19.37 7.16
N GLU A 65 -2.12 20.29 7.95
CA GLU A 65 -2.32 21.72 7.75
C GLU A 65 -1.74 22.18 6.42
N PHE A 66 -0.54 21.71 6.09
CA PHE A 66 0.09 21.96 4.78
C PHE A 66 -0.81 21.48 3.63
N TYR A 67 -1.40 20.28 3.72
CA TYR A 67 -2.33 19.81 2.69
C TYR A 67 -3.57 20.70 2.58
N ARG A 68 -4.18 21.05 3.69
CA ARG A 68 -5.35 21.93 3.70
C ARG A 68 -5.05 23.30 3.09
N PHE A 69 -3.93 23.88 3.46
CA PHE A 69 -3.50 25.17 2.91
C PHE A 69 -3.31 25.13 1.39
N ASN A 70 -2.89 23.98 0.85
CA ASN A 70 -2.72 23.77 -0.59
C ASN A 70 -3.98 23.25 -1.31
N GLY A 71 -5.15 23.30 -0.66
CA GLY A 71 -6.43 22.90 -1.25
C GLY A 71 -6.67 21.38 -1.29
N TRP A 72 -5.96 20.61 -0.44
CA TRP A 72 -6.09 19.16 -0.35
C TRP A 72 -6.77 18.73 0.95
N GLU A 73 -7.67 17.76 0.85
CA GLU A 73 -8.34 17.10 1.96
C GLU A 73 -7.89 15.64 2.06
N VAL A 74 -7.60 15.17 3.27
CA VAL A 74 -7.28 13.77 3.52
C VAL A 74 -8.58 12.97 3.58
N VAL A 75 -8.90 12.22 2.54
CA VAL A 75 -10.11 11.38 2.49
C VAL A 75 -9.89 9.96 3.02
N ARG A 76 -8.63 9.52 3.08
CA ARG A 76 -8.24 8.25 3.69
C ARG A 76 -6.86 8.34 4.30
N ASN A 77 -6.77 7.93 5.55
CA ASN A 77 -5.52 7.75 6.28
C ASN A 77 -5.26 6.26 6.50
N SER A 78 -4.03 5.81 6.29
CA SER A 78 -3.54 4.47 6.56
C SER A 78 -2.17 4.57 7.23
N PHE A 79 -1.59 3.45 7.67
CA PHE A 79 -0.35 3.41 8.43
C PHE A 79 0.86 4.10 7.76
N PHE A 80 0.92 4.13 6.42
CA PHE A 80 2.07 4.63 5.66
C PHE A 80 1.70 5.31 4.34
N TRP A 81 0.40 5.52 4.08
CA TRP A 81 -0.09 6.24 2.90
C TRP A 81 -1.42 6.94 3.19
N GLN A 82 -1.68 8.00 2.45
CA GLN A 82 -2.92 8.75 2.49
C GLN A 82 -3.46 8.92 1.07
N ILE A 83 -4.79 8.92 0.93
CA ILE A 83 -5.45 9.43 -0.26
C ILE A 83 -5.89 10.84 0.05
N LEU A 84 -5.44 11.75 -0.79
CA LEU A 84 -5.83 13.14 -0.78
C LEU A 84 -6.83 13.38 -1.91
N ARG A 85 -7.78 14.25 -1.63
CA ARG A 85 -8.73 14.79 -2.59
C ARG A 85 -8.52 16.30 -2.63
N GLY A 86 -8.28 16.84 -3.82
CA GLY A 86 -8.10 18.28 -4.02
C GLY A 86 -9.12 18.85 -5.00
N GLU A 87 -9.40 20.12 -4.87
CA GLU A 87 -10.14 20.87 -5.87
C GLU A 87 -9.35 20.98 -7.18
N PRO A 88 -9.96 21.30 -8.32
CA PRO A 88 -9.26 21.46 -9.60
C PRO A 88 -8.11 22.48 -9.52
N THR A 89 -8.24 23.48 -8.67
CA THR A 89 -7.26 24.55 -8.41
C THR A 89 -6.17 24.16 -7.41
N ALA A 90 -6.30 23.00 -6.73
CA ALA A 90 -5.31 22.55 -5.76
C ALA A 90 -3.93 22.45 -6.41
N THR A 91 -2.95 23.02 -5.72
CA THR A 91 -1.54 22.96 -6.17
C THR A 91 -1.08 21.52 -6.25
N THR A 92 -0.37 21.18 -7.33
CA THR A 92 0.25 19.86 -7.44
C THR A 92 1.17 19.65 -6.25
N LEU A 93 0.83 18.66 -5.43
CA LEU A 93 1.76 18.21 -4.42
C LEU A 93 2.93 17.58 -5.17
N TYR A 94 4.10 18.19 -5.04
CA TYR A 94 5.33 17.52 -5.47
C TYR A 94 5.48 16.28 -4.61
N THR A 95 4.91 15.18 -5.08
CA THR A 95 5.26 13.85 -4.60
C THR A 95 6.64 13.57 -5.17
N ASP A 96 7.63 14.15 -4.51
CA ASP A 96 9.03 13.92 -4.83
C ASP A 96 9.28 12.43 -4.97
N ASN A 97 10.21 12.09 -5.86
CA ASN A 97 10.79 10.74 -5.96
C ASN A 97 11.20 10.14 -4.60
N LEU A 98 11.37 10.97 -3.57
CA LEU A 98 11.56 10.59 -2.17
C LEU A 98 10.38 9.79 -1.62
N SER A 99 9.15 10.15 -1.94
CA SER A 99 7.94 9.41 -1.48
C SER A 99 7.89 8.00 -2.09
N GLU A 100 8.27 7.86 -3.36
CA GLU A 100 8.33 6.55 -4.03
C GLU A 100 9.45 5.68 -3.45
N GLU A 101 10.61 6.27 -3.18
CA GLU A 101 11.76 5.62 -2.56
C GLU A 101 11.41 5.10 -1.15
N TYR A 102 10.81 5.93 -0.30
CA TYR A 102 10.34 5.54 1.02
C TYR A 102 9.32 4.40 0.97
N MET A 103 8.42 4.40 0.00
CA MET A 103 7.46 3.32 -0.22
C MET A 103 8.17 1.98 -0.48
N TRP A 104 9.16 1.97 -1.38
CA TRP A 104 9.88 0.74 -1.71
C TRP A 104 10.70 0.24 -0.53
N LEU A 105 11.40 1.12 0.18
CA LEU A 105 12.13 0.77 1.41
C LEU A 105 11.20 0.23 2.49
N TYR A 106 10.02 0.82 2.66
CA TYR A 106 9.04 0.32 3.61
C TYR A 106 8.58 -1.10 3.25
N ARG A 107 8.22 -1.34 1.97
CA ARG A 107 7.81 -2.67 1.49
C ARG A 107 8.90 -3.73 1.71
N ILE A 108 10.14 -3.39 1.38
CA ILE A 108 11.29 -4.26 1.59
C ILE A 108 11.44 -4.61 3.08
N ARG A 109 11.41 -3.60 3.95
CA ARG A 109 11.53 -3.80 5.41
C ARG A 109 10.36 -4.59 6.00
N PHE A 110 9.16 -4.32 5.54
CA PHE A 110 7.96 -5.03 6.00
C PHE A 110 8.00 -6.51 5.61
N ASN A 111 8.27 -6.80 4.33
CA ASN A 111 8.42 -8.18 3.85
C ASN A 111 9.59 -8.91 4.53
N ALA A 112 10.71 -8.23 4.79
CA ALA A 112 11.85 -8.80 5.50
C ALA A 112 11.48 -9.21 6.93
N LYS A 113 10.66 -8.41 7.63
CA LYS A 113 10.17 -8.76 8.98
C LYS A 113 9.27 -10.00 8.95
N ILE A 114 8.35 -10.09 7.98
CA ILE A 114 7.48 -11.26 7.82
C ILE A 114 8.34 -12.50 7.48
N MET A 115 9.27 -12.37 6.54
CA MET A 115 10.20 -13.44 6.15
C MET A 115 10.99 -13.95 7.37
N LEU A 116 11.53 -13.05 8.19
CA LEU A 116 12.25 -13.41 9.41
C LEU A 116 11.31 -14.15 10.39
N GLY A 117 10.08 -13.69 10.57
CA GLY A 117 9.07 -14.36 11.39
C GLY A 117 8.80 -15.79 10.90
N CYS A 118 8.62 -15.98 9.60
CA CYS A 118 8.41 -17.31 9.01
C CYS A 118 9.62 -18.22 9.17
N LEU A 119 10.84 -17.70 9.04
CA LEU A 119 12.06 -18.46 9.29
C LEU A 119 12.19 -18.88 10.76
N LEU A 120 11.85 -18.01 11.69
CA LEU A 120 11.83 -18.34 13.12
C LEU A 120 10.78 -19.43 13.42
N ILE A 121 9.59 -19.35 12.86
CA ILE A 121 8.56 -20.39 13.00
C ILE A 121 9.09 -21.72 12.43
N ALA A 122 9.66 -21.71 11.24
CA ALA A 122 10.22 -22.92 10.63
C ALA A 122 11.33 -23.53 11.49
N LEU A 123 12.21 -22.72 12.07
CA LEU A 123 13.29 -23.19 12.94
C LEU A 123 12.72 -23.80 14.24
N ILE A 124 11.80 -23.10 14.90
CA ILE A 124 11.19 -23.56 16.17
C ILE A 124 10.44 -24.87 15.94
N THR A 125 9.60 -24.95 14.91
CA THR A 125 8.86 -26.17 14.60
C THR A 125 9.78 -27.34 14.26
N ARG A 126 10.90 -27.07 13.54
CA ARG A 126 11.92 -28.07 13.25
C ARG A 126 12.62 -28.61 14.50
N LEU A 127 12.95 -27.72 15.44
CA LEU A 127 13.55 -28.12 16.72
C LEU A 127 12.56 -28.95 17.56
N ILE A 128 11.30 -28.54 17.64
CA ILE A 128 10.24 -29.29 18.35
C ILE A 128 10.09 -30.69 17.76
N ASN A 129 10.05 -30.78 16.42
CA ASN A 129 9.88 -32.05 15.74
C ASN A 129 11.07 -33.01 15.98
N ASN A 130 12.28 -32.47 15.98
CA ASN A 130 13.49 -33.29 16.14
C ASN A 130 13.77 -33.75 17.58
N PHE A 131 13.43 -32.92 18.56
CA PHE A 131 13.87 -33.10 19.97
C PHE A 131 12.75 -33.41 20.96
N LEU A 132 11.49 -33.04 20.67
CA LEU A 132 10.41 -33.15 21.63
C LEU A 132 9.29 -34.07 21.18
N MET A 133 8.71 -33.86 20.01
CA MET A 133 7.54 -34.57 19.51
C MET A 133 7.60 -34.74 17.99
N PRO A 134 8.16 -35.82 17.47
CA PRO A 134 8.11 -36.10 16.03
C PRO A 134 6.67 -36.21 15.53
N SER A 135 6.32 -35.37 14.54
CA SER A 135 4.97 -35.31 13.98
C SER A 135 5.04 -34.83 12.53
N GLU A 136 4.33 -35.54 11.65
CA GLU A 136 4.21 -35.16 10.23
C GLU A 136 3.56 -33.79 10.07
N VAL A 137 2.61 -33.44 10.95
CA VAL A 137 1.96 -32.11 10.94
C VAL A 137 2.97 -31.00 11.26
N ILE A 138 3.86 -31.21 12.21
CA ILE A 138 4.90 -30.22 12.58
C ILE A 138 5.91 -30.08 11.43
N ASP A 139 6.31 -31.18 10.79
CA ASP A 139 7.17 -31.13 9.60
C ASP A 139 6.51 -30.38 8.44
N PHE A 140 5.24 -30.61 8.18
CA PHE A 140 4.49 -29.90 7.17
C PHE A 140 4.43 -28.38 7.44
N ILE A 141 4.14 -27.97 8.69
CA ILE A 141 4.13 -26.54 9.08
C ILE A 141 5.52 -25.92 8.90
N SER A 142 6.59 -26.65 9.29
CA SER A 142 7.97 -26.20 9.09
C SER A 142 8.28 -25.97 7.61
N GLY A 143 7.94 -26.95 6.76
CA GLY A 143 8.15 -26.88 5.31
C GLY A 143 7.37 -25.74 4.65
N MET A 144 6.09 -25.57 5.01
CA MET A 144 5.27 -24.45 4.53
C MET A 144 5.86 -23.10 4.93
N SER A 145 6.23 -22.92 6.20
CA SER A 145 6.80 -21.67 6.70
C SER A 145 8.11 -21.31 6.00
N PHE A 146 8.95 -22.30 5.75
CA PHE A 146 10.21 -22.13 5.02
C PHE A 146 9.98 -21.80 3.54
N GLY A 147 9.07 -22.52 2.87
CA GLY A 147 8.70 -22.23 1.48
C GLY A 147 8.10 -20.83 1.30
N PHE A 148 7.27 -20.40 2.23
CA PHE A 148 6.71 -19.05 2.21
C PHE A 148 7.79 -17.97 2.42
N ALA A 149 8.75 -18.23 3.33
CA ALA A 149 9.89 -17.33 3.54
C ALA A 149 10.74 -17.18 2.27
N LEU A 150 11.02 -18.27 1.54
CA LEU A 150 11.74 -18.23 0.26
C LEU A 150 10.98 -17.44 -0.80
N GLY A 151 9.66 -17.62 -0.91
CA GLY A 151 8.81 -16.85 -1.82
C GLY A 151 8.86 -15.34 -1.53
N LEU A 152 8.77 -14.97 -0.25
CA LEU A 152 8.93 -13.55 0.17
C LEU A 152 10.34 -13.02 -0.12
N GLY A 153 11.37 -13.86 -0.01
CA GLY A 153 12.75 -13.50 -0.37
C GLY A 153 12.87 -13.11 -1.85
N GLY A 154 12.25 -13.88 -2.74
CA GLY A 154 12.20 -13.58 -4.18
C GLY A 154 11.47 -12.26 -4.48
N VAL A 155 10.32 -12.03 -3.84
CA VAL A 155 9.57 -10.76 -3.96
C VAL A 155 10.41 -9.59 -3.44
N ASN A 156 11.10 -9.77 -2.33
CA ASN A 156 11.96 -8.73 -1.75
C ASN A 156 13.13 -8.36 -2.67
N LEU A 157 13.73 -9.37 -3.31
CA LEU A 157 14.78 -9.14 -4.29
C LEU A 157 14.27 -8.32 -5.49
N ALA A 158 13.09 -8.64 -6.01
CA ALA A 158 12.46 -7.87 -7.08
C ALA A 158 12.19 -6.41 -6.68
N PHE A 159 11.71 -6.18 -5.46
CA PHE A 159 11.50 -4.83 -4.91
C PHE A 159 12.82 -4.08 -4.74
N PHE A 160 13.87 -4.75 -4.28
CA PHE A 160 15.20 -4.17 -4.11
C PHE A 160 15.81 -3.77 -5.47
N ILE A 161 15.72 -4.62 -6.48
CA ILE A 161 16.16 -4.31 -7.83
C ILE A 161 15.43 -3.05 -8.34
N LYS A 162 14.10 -3.00 -8.19
CA LYS A 162 13.31 -1.83 -8.60
C LYS A 162 13.71 -0.56 -7.85
N TYR A 163 13.98 -0.67 -6.55
CA TYR A 163 14.48 0.43 -5.74
C TYR A 163 15.83 0.96 -6.28
N LEU A 164 16.76 0.06 -6.62
CA LEU A 164 18.06 0.44 -7.19
C LEU A 164 17.92 1.16 -8.54
N PHE A 165 17.01 0.70 -9.41
CA PHE A 165 16.73 1.39 -10.67
C PHE A 165 16.18 2.80 -10.48
N LEU A 166 15.29 2.99 -9.49
CA LEU A 166 14.76 4.33 -9.17
C LEU A 166 15.85 5.25 -8.62
N LYS A 167 16.76 4.72 -7.79
CA LYS A 167 17.88 5.48 -7.24
C LYS A 167 18.87 5.91 -8.31
N ARG A 168 19.28 5.00 -9.22
CA ARG A 168 20.19 5.31 -10.35
C ARG A 168 19.64 6.34 -11.34
N ARG A 169 18.35 6.54 -11.38
CA ARG A 169 17.72 7.51 -12.30
C ARG A 169 17.79 8.95 -11.75
N LYS A 170 18.28 9.11 -10.53
CA LYS A 170 18.44 10.41 -9.84
C LYS A 170 19.87 10.95 -9.90
N ASP A 171 20.84 10.07 -10.06
CA ASP A 171 22.26 10.39 -10.29
C ASP A 171 22.47 10.59 -11.79
#